data_37be142bf311d24da68ab645c87d16c0
#
_entry.id   37be142bf311d24da68ab645c87d16c0
#
_cell.length_a   1.000
_cell.length_b   1.000
_cell.length_c   1.000
_cell.angle_alpha   90.00
_cell.angle_beta   90.00
_cell.angle_gamma   90.00
#
_symmetry.space_group_name_H-M   'P 1'
#
loop_
_entity.id
_entity.type
_entity.pdbx_description
1 polymer ?
#
loop_
_entity_poly.entity_id
_entity_poly.type
_entity_poly.pdbx_seq_one_letter_code
_entity_poly.pdbx_strand_id
1 'polypeptide(L)'
;MANVKITDLTAGTALGGSELFEAVQSSTSVKISATQVKNFIAESLALTAGSIPFNTITGRAIGQFESHVDQTATSANVAYTANMNNAASFNTGITIASSTNVTVAAAGVYSINASIQFANSDSSDHDVTFWFSKNGTNIPNSASKLTVPKAADGGQALAQVTIFESLAISNYVQLIWAVENIAVTMDYSAASGVIPEIPSLIFNMQRIA
;
A
#
# COMPACT_ATOMS: atom_id res chain seq x y z
N MET A 1 32.69 36.76 -37.19
CA MET A 1 31.75 36.83 -36.08
C MET A 1 32.56 36.90 -34.80
N ALA A 2 32.29 37.86 -33.92
CA ALA A 2 32.97 37.92 -32.62
C ALA A 2 32.57 36.72 -31.73
N ASN A 3 33.55 36.05 -31.15
CA ASN A 3 33.26 35.01 -30.17
C ASN A 3 32.72 35.64 -28.88
N VAL A 4 31.45 35.46 -28.60
CA VAL A 4 30.84 35.90 -27.34
C VAL A 4 31.16 34.83 -26.27
N LYS A 5 31.74 35.24 -25.15
CA LYS A 5 31.97 34.30 -24.02
C LYS A 5 30.62 33.90 -23.41
N ILE A 6 30.53 32.66 -22.95
CA ILE A 6 29.32 32.15 -22.30
C ILE A 6 28.90 33.02 -21.09
N THR A 7 29.89 33.58 -20.39
CA THR A 7 29.66 34.49 -19.24
C THR A 7 29.00 35.83 -19.62
N ASP A 8 29.01 36.20 -20.90
CA ASP A 8 28.49 37.47 -21.40
C ASP A 8 27.05 37.31 -21.95
N LEU A 9 26.48 36.11 -21.88
CA LEU A 9 25.12 35.81 -22.29
C LEU A 9 24.14 36.18 -21.19
N THR A 10 23.05 36.84 -21.59
CA THR A 10 21.94 37.09 -20.66
C THR A 10 21.33 35.74 -20.19
N ALA A 11 21.05 35.65 -18.91
CA ALA A 11 20.36 34.47 -18.38
C ALA A 11 19.02 34.26 -19.10
N GLY A 12 18.86 33.10 -19.74
CA GLY A 12 17.62 32.74 -20.43
C GLY A 12 16.52 32.36 -19.46
N THR A 13 15.28 32.42 -19.94
CA THR A 13 14.13 31.79 -19.27
C THR A 13 14.25 30.28 -19.34
N ALA A 14 13.36 29.57 -18.61
CA ALA A 14 13.35 28.11 -18.62
C ALA A 14 13.32 27.52 -20.04
N LEU A 15 14.13 26.49 -20.30
CA LEU A 15 14.24 25.83 -21.59
C LEU A 15 12.94 25.12 -21.98
N GLY A 16 12.40 25.46 -23.16
CA GLY A 16 11.16 24.86 -23.68
C GLY A 16 11.33 23.55 -24.44
N GLY A 17 12.58 23.07 -24.61
CA GLY A 17 12.91 21.81 -25.27
C GLY A 17 13.21 21.91 -26.77
N SER A 18 12.95 23.07 -27.43
CA SER A 18 13.27 23.33 -28.84
C SER A 18 14.58 24.08 -29.04
N GLU A 19 15.17 24.57 -27.96
CA GLU A 19 16.43 25.31 -27.99
C GLU A 19 17.58 24.38 -28.47
N LEU A 20 18.49 24.97 -29.24
CA LEU A 20 19.65 24.25 -29.78
C LEU A 20 20.94 24.73 -29.13
N PHE A 21 21.75 23.80 -28.70
CA PHE A 21 23.09 24.03 -28.18
C PHE A 21 24.12 23.56 -29.22
N GLU A 22 25.21 24.31 -29.34
CA GLU A 22 26.36 23.83 -30.10
C GLU A 22 27.22 22.91 -29.20
N ALA A 23 27.51 21.71 -29.70
CA ALA A 23 28.43 20.76 -29.09
C ALA A 23 29.46 20.27 -30.11
N VAL A 24 30.61 19.80 -29.65
CA VAL A 24 31.63 19.20 -30.51
C VAL A 24 31.59 17.69 -30.37
N GLN A 25 31.33 17.01 -31.48
CA GLN A 25 31.36 15.56 -31.56
C GLN A 25 32.36 15.12 -32.64
N SER A 26 33.36 14.34 -32.26
CA SER A 26 34.40 13.87 -33.20
C SER A 26 35.04 14.99 -33.99
N SER A 27 35.41 16.10 -33.35
CA SER A 27 36.00 17.30 -33.93
C SER A 27 35.06 18.09 -34.88
N THR A 28 33.79 17.80 -34.91
CA THR A 28 32.75 18.50 -35.70
C THR A 28 31.76 19.17 -34.77
N SER A 29 31.47 20.46 -35.04
CA SER A 29 30.37 21.16 -34.32
C SER A 29 29.02 20.62 -34.75
N VAL A 30 28.23 20.19 -33.78
CA VAL A 30 26.87 19.68 -33.99
C VAL A 30 25.88 20.47 -33.13
N LYS A 31 24.65 20.59 -33.61
CA LYS A 31 23.54 21.15 -32.83
C LYS A 31 22.82 20.06 -32.09
N ILE A 32 22.65 20.23 -30.82
CA ILE A 32 21.84 19.34 -29.96
C ILE A 32 20.70 20.14 -29.36
N SER A 33 19.52 19.55 -29.30
CA SER A 33 18.35 20.17 -28.67
C SER A 33 18.37 19.99 -27.16
N ALA A 34 17.67 20.86 -26.44
CA ALA A 34 17.44 20.68 -24.99
C ALA A 34 16.79 19.35 -24.69
N THR A 35 15.91 18.82 -25.57
CA THR A 35 15.31 17.47 -25.45
C THR A 35 16.35 16.38 -25.55
N GLN A 36 17.33 16.48 -26.45
CA GLN A 36 18.43 15.49 -26.55
C GLN A 36 19.31 15.50 -25.29
N VAL A 37 19.61 16.69 -24.75
CA VAL A 37 20.35 16.82 -23.47
C VAL A 37 19.56 16.19 -22.33
N LYS A 38 18.25 16.47 -22.24
CA LYS A 38 17.36 15.89 -21.24
C LYS A 38 17.32 14.36 -21.32
N ASN A 39 17.20 13.80 -22.52
CA ASN A 39 17.17 12.36 -22.72
C ASN A 39 18.52 11.73 -22.37
N PHE A 40 19.64 12.33 -22.79
CA PHE A 40 20.96 11.87 -22.41
C PHE A 40 21.18 11.86 -20.89
N ILE A 41 20.73 12.91 -20.19
CA ILE A 41 20.79 12.96 -18.72
C ILE A 41 19.91 11.86 -18.13
N ALA A 42 18.69 11.66 -18.65
CA ALA A 42 17.78 10.64 -18.16
C ALA A 42 18.28 9.20 -18.38
N GLU A 43 18.93 8.94 -19.52
CA GLU A 43 19.46 7.64 -19.90
C GLU A 43 20.85 7.36 -19.25
N SER A 44 21.68 8.41 -19.12
CA SER A 44 23.05 8.27 -18.57
C SER A 44 23.10 8.36 -17.05
N LEU A 45 22.10 8.89 -16.38
CA LEU A 45 21.97 8.79 -14.94
C LEU A 45 21.54 7.36 -14.58
N ALA A 46 22.47 6.44 -14.65
CA ALA A 46 22.38 5.20 -13.88
C ALA A 46 22.39 5.61 -12.40
N LEU A 47 21.22 5.94 -11.87
CA LEU A 47 21.05 6.29 -10.47
C LEU A 47 21.46 5.06 -9.66
N THR A 48 22.60 5.13 -9.02
CA THR A 48 23.03 4.10 -8.08
C THR A 48 21.90 3.94 -7.04
N ALA A 49 21.54 2.70 -6.77
CA ALA A 49 20.52 2.41 -5.76
C ALA A 49 20.85 3.19 -4.47
N GLY A 50 19.91 4.04 -4.02
CA GLY A 50 20.09 4.93 -2.86
C GLY A 50 20.47 6.38 -3.19
N SER A 51 20.80 6.74 -4.44
CA SER A 51 21.12 8.11 -4.83
C SER A 51 19.88 8.98 -5.09
N ILE A 52 18.69 8.38 -5.26
CA ILE A 52 17.43 9.11 -5.29
C ILE A 52 16.91 9.19 -3.86
N PRO A 53 16.71 10.39 -3.30
CA PRO A 53 16.01 10.50 -2.02
C PRO A 53 14.66 9.79 -2.10
N PHE A 54 14.36 8.99 -1.10
CA PHE A 54 13.15 8.16 -1.04
C PHE A 54 11.84 8.96 -1.26
N ASN A 55 11.82 10.24 -0.90
CA ASN A 55 10.71 11.16 -1.14
C ASN A 55 10.56 11.65 -2.59
N THR A 56 11.57 11.45 -3.44
CA THR A 56 11.53 11.83 -4.87
C THR A 56 11.04 10.70 -5.77
N ILE A 57 10.89 9.48 -5.25
CA ILE A 57 10.34 8.36 -6.02
C ILE A 57 8.84 8.61 -6.22
N THR A 58 8.46 9.06 -7.41
CA THR A 58 7.06 9.21 -7.79
C THR A 58 6.38 7.85 -7.91
N GLY A 59 5.12 7.77 -7.51
CA GLY A 59 4.33 6.53 -7.62
C GLY A 59 4.49 5.56 -6.46
N ARG A 60 5.19 5.93 -5.38
CA ARG A 60 5.12 5.16 -4.12
C ARG A 60 3.72 5.24 -3.57
N ALA A 61 3.21 4.08 -3.21
CA ALA A 61 1.95 4.01 -2.51
C ALA A 61 2.13 3.16 -1.25
N ILE A 62 1.70 3.69 -0.11
CA ILE A 62 1.70 3.02 1.19
C ILE A 62 0.42 3.41 1.93
N GLY A 63 -0.20 2.44 2.57
CA GLY A 63 -1.37 2.66 3.41
C GLY A 63 -1.41 1.70 4.57
N GLN A 64 -1.78 2.21 5.74
CA GLN A 64 -2.11 1.45 6.94
C GLN A 64 -3.47 1.91 7.44
N PHE A 65 -4.34 0.95 7.67
CA PHE A 65 -5.70 1.15 8.16
C PHE A 65 -5.95 0.18 9.31
N GLU A 66 -6.71 0.61 10.29
CA GLU A 66 -6.90 -0.11 11.53
C GLU A 66 -8.37 -0.15 11.93
N SER A 67 -8.74 -1.15 12.73
CA SER A 67 -10.04 -1.21 13.38
C SER A 67 -9.86 -1.10 14.90
N HIS A 68 -10.44 -0.05 15.47
CA HIS A 68 -10.44 0.22 16.91
C HIS A 68 -11.81 -0.09 17.52
N VAL A 69 -12.45 -1.14 17.03
CA VAL A 69 -13.73 -1.66 17.53
C VAL A 69 -13.76 -3.18 17.38
N ASP A 70 -14.56 -3.83 18.22
CA ASP A 70 -14.90 -5.23 18.02
C ASP A 70 -15.76 -5.41 16.77
N GLN A 71 -15.55 -6.52 16.06
CA GLN A 71 -16.38 -6.88 14.92
C GLN A 71 -16.99 -8.26 15.15
N THR A 72 -18.31 -8.33 15.10
CA THR A 72 -19.06 -9.55 15.38
C THR A 72 -19.78 -10.04 14.14
N ALA A 73 -19.80 -11.34 13.93
CA ALA A 73 -20.65 -12.00 12.94
C ALA A 73 -22.06 -12.19 13.51
N THR A 74 -23.09 -11.90 12.73
CA THR A 74 -24.47 -12.12 13.13
C THR A 74 -24.98 -13.53 12.79
N SER A 75 -24.24 -14.25 11.93
CA SER A 75 -24.58 -15.61 11.51
C SER A 75 -23.28 -16.40 11.23
N ALA A 76 -23.29 -17.67 11.58
CA ALA A 76 -22.20 -18.60 11.26
C ALA A 76 -22.16 -18.89 9.74
N ASN A 77 -20.96 -19.12 9.23
CA ASN A 77 -20.68 -19.48 7.83
C ASN A 77 -21.20 -18.46 6.79
N VAL A 78 -21.30 -17.19 7.20
CA VAL A 78 -21.62 -16.06 6.32
C VAL A 78 -20.39 -15.18 6.19
N ALA A 79 -20.13 -14.68 4.97
CA ALA A 79 -19.03 -13.76 4.69
C ALA A 79 -19.35 -12.34 5.14
N TYR A 80 -18.45 -11.73 5.91
CA TYR A 80 -18.50 -10.36 6.38
C TYR A 80 -17.30 -9.59 5.84
N THR A 81 -17.49 -8.34 5.49
CA THR A 81 -16.39 -7.44 5.17
C THR A 81 -15.87 -6.79 6.44
N ALA A 82 -14.57 -6.88 6.68
CA ALA A 82 -13.95 -6.26 7.83
C ALA A 82 -13.98 -4.72 7.72
N ASN A 83 -14.26 -4.06 8.83
CA ASN A 83 -14.33 -2.61 8.95
C ASN A 83 -13.00 -2.05 9.47
N MET A 84 -12.58 -0.92 8.95
CA MET A 84 -11.41 -0.17 9.40
C MET A 84 -11.83 1.28 9.62
N ASN A 85 -11.81 1.74 10.86
CA ASN A 85 -12.28 3.07 11.26
C ASN A 85 -11.17 4.08 11.55
N ASN A 86 -9.91 3.67 11.38
CA ASN A 86 -8.75 4.52 11.54
C ASN A 86 -7.79 4.39 10.36
N ALA A 87 -7.05 5.46 10.06
CA ALA A 87 -6.08 5.51 8.97
C ALA A 87 -4.83 6.27 9.43
N ALA A 88 -3.66 5.71 9.15
CA ALA A 88 -2.39 6.36 9.50
C ALA A 88 -2.19 7.66 8.72
N SER A 89 -1.59 8.67 9.36
CA SER A 89 -1.36 9.99 8.78
C SER A 89 -0.32 10.02 7.65
N PHE A 90 0.52 8.96 7.54
CA PHE A 90 1.55 8.84 6.50
C PHE A 90 1.04 8.20 5.21
N ASN A 91 -0.24 7.83 5.11
CA ASN A 91 -0.81 7.18 3.93
C ASN A 91 -0.64 8.06 2.69
N THR A 92 -0.16 7.46 1.60
CA THR A 92 0.03 8.14 0.32
C THR A 92 -0.27 7.20 -0.84
N GLY A 93 -1.06 7.66 -1.82
CA GLY A 93 -1.44 6.86 -2.99
C GLY A 93 -2.36 5.68 -2.69
N ILE A 94 -2.78 5.50 -1.43
CA ILE A 94 -3.75 4.51 -0.98
C ILE A 94 -4.73 5.18 -0.03
N THR A 95 -6.02 5.01 -0.25
CA THR A 95 -7.10 5.61 0.53
C THR A 95 -8.12 4.55 0.93
N ILE A 96 -8.92 4.84 1.95
CA ILE A 96 -10.05 3.99 2.32
C ILE A 96 -11.36 4.70 2.04
N ALA A 97 -12.34 3.98 1.49
CA ALA A 97 -13.70 4.44 1.30
C ALA A 97 -14.68 3.48 2.00
N SER A 98 -15.76 4.04 2.54
CA SER A 98 -16.81 3.27 3.25
C SER A 98 -16.26 2.37 4.36
N SER A 99 -15.12 2.75 4.96
CA SER A 99 -14.43 1.99 6.02
C SER A 99 -14.02 0.55 5.65
N THR A 100 -14.13 0.15 4.38
CA THR A 100 -13.87 -1.23 3.93
C THR A 100 -13.05 -1.32 2.64
N ASN A 101 -13.14 -0.32 1.77
CA ASN A 101 -12.57 -0.36 0.43
C ASN A 101 -11.21 0.35 0.41
N VAL A 102 -10.13 -0.41 0.50
CA VAL A 102 -8.76 0.14 0.41
C VAL A 102 -8.39 0.28 -1.06
N THR A 103 -8.41 1.52 -1.56
CA THR A 103 -8.33 1.88 -2.98
C THR A 103 -6.95 2.42 -3.35
N VAL A 104 -6.41 2.01 -4.49
CA VAL A 104 -5.11 2.45 -5.00
C VAL A 104 -5.24 3.54 -6.05
N ALA A 105 -4.37 4.56 -5.99
CA ALA A 105 -4.31 5.66 -6.95
C ALA A 105 -3.44 5.36 -8.18
N ALA A 106 -2.65 4.30 -8.16
CA ALA A 106 -1.76 3.92 -9.27
C ALA A 106 -1.80 2.41 -9.52
N ALA A 107 -1.64 2.02 -10.78
CA ALA A 107 -1.50 0.60 -11.13
C ALA A 107 -0.14 0.05 -10.68
N GLY A 108 -0.07 -1.25 -10.37
CA GLY A 108 1.16 -1.91 -9.96
C GLY A 108 0.93 -3.23 -9.24
N VAL A 109 2.01 -3.83 -8.76
CA VAL A 109 1.94 -4.98 -7.86
C VAL A 109 2.01 -4.48 -6.43
N TYR A 110 1.11 -4.95 -5.59
CA TYR A 110 0.98 -4.55 -4.20
C TYR A 110 1.23 -5.72 -3.26
N SER A 111 2.02 -5.49 -2.22
CA SER A 111 2.06 -6.33 -1.03
C SER A 111 0.89 -5.92 -0.14
N ILE A 112 0.05 -6.86 0.23
CA ILE A 112 -1.16 -6.68 1.04
C ILE A 112 -1.03 -7.58 2.26
N ASN A 113 -1.10 -6.99 3.45
CA ASN A 113 -0.97 -7.70 4.72
C ASN A 113 -2.15 -7.37 5.64
N ALA A 114 -2.67 -8.38 6.31
CA ALA A 114 -3.62 -8.20 7.40
C ALA A 114 -3.12 -8.93 8.65
N SER A 115 -3.18 -8.26 9.79
CA SER A 115 -2.97 -8.81 11.13
C SER A 115 -4.28 -8.65 11.90
N ILE A 116 -4.85 -9.76 12.38
CA ILE A 116 -6.21 -9.84 12.90
C ILE A 116 -6.17 -10.47 14.29
N GLN A 117 -6.73 -9.77 15.28
CA GLN A 117 -6.94 -10.32 16.62
C GLN A 117 -8.30 -11.01 16.66
N PHE A 118 -8.34 -12.29 17.00
CA PHE A 118 -9.58 -13.03 17.22
C PHE A 118 -9.75 -13.39 18.69
N ALA A 119 -10.99 -13.33 19.17
CA ALA A 119 -11.39 -13.85 20.46
C ALA A 119 -12.54 -14.84 20.29
N ASN A 120 -12.59 -15.86 21.17
CA ASN A 120 -13.65 -16.85 21.23
C ASN A 120 -14.18 -16.92 22.67
N SER A 121 -15.45 -16.63 22.83
CA SER A 121 -16.13 -16.64 24.13
C SER A 121 -16.82 -17.97 24.45
N ASP A 122 -16.79 -18.97 23.54
CA ASP A 122 -17.43 -20.26 23.72
C ASP A 122 -16.55 -21.24 24.51
N SER A 123 -17.17 -22.34 24.94
CA SER A 123 -16.56 -23.47 25.61
C SER A 123 -15.88 -24.49 24.69
N SER A 124 -15.99 -24.27 23.36
CA SER A 124 -15.40 -25.12 22.32
C SER A 124 -14.50 -24.29 21.40
N ASP A 125 -13.51 -24.94 20.79
CA ASP A 125 -12.68 -24.34 19.75
C ASP A 125 -13.51 -24.13 18.48
N HIS A 126 -13.28 -23.02 17.76
CA HIS A 126 -14.02 -22.70 16.54
C HIS A 126 -13.09 -22.18 15.44
N ASP A 127 -13.41 -22.54 14.21
CA ASP A 127 -12.68 -22.09 13.04
C ASP A 127 -13.16 -20.71 12.57
N VAL A 128 -12.20 -19.90 12.14
CA VAL A 128 -12.40 -18.67 11.36
C VAL A 128 -11.66 -18.78 10.04
N THR A 129 -12.30 -18.38 8.97
CA THR A 129 -11.70 -18.29 7.64
C THR A 129 -11.70 -16.82 7.20
N PHE A 130 -10.60 -16.36 6.63
CA PHE A 130 -10.46 -14.99 6.14
C PHE A 130 -9.68 -14.98 4.82
N TRP A 131 -10.00 -14.02 3.95
CA TRP A 131 -9.43 -13.89 2.62
C TRP A 131 -9.55 -12.46 2.11
N PHE A 132 -8.95 -12.18 0.96
CA PHE A 132 -9.07 -10.90 0.31
C PHE A 132 -10.03 -10.93 -0.88
N SER A 133 -10.72 -9.82 -1.13
CA SER A 133 -11.46 -9.57 -2.35
C SER A 133 -10.92 -8.34 -3.07
N LYS A 134 -11.01 -8.34 -4.40
CA LYS A 134 -10.67 -7.23 -5.29
C LYS A 134 -11.92 -6.81 -6.05
N ASN A 135 -12.34 -5.55 -5.90
CA ASN A 135 -13.54 -5.01 -6.55
C ASN A 135 -14.79 -5.88 -6.29
N GLY A 136 -14.93 -6.41 -5.07
CA GLY A 136 -16.04 -7.28 -4.66
C GLY A 136 -15.94 -8.74 -5.12
N THR A 137 -14.89 -9.14 -5.84
CA THR A 137 -14.65 -10.52 -6.25
C THR A 137 -13.53 -11.14 -5.41
N ASN A 138 -13.73 -12.35 -4.89
CA ASN A 138 -12.74 -13.04 -4.09
C ASN A 138 -11.45 -13.26 -4.89
N ILE A 139 -10.30 -12.94 -4.29
CA ILE A 139 -8.97 -13.23 -4.87
C ILE A 139 -8.70 -14.73 -4.69
N PRO A 140 -8.48 -15.49 -5.79
CA PRO A 140 -8.17 -16.91 -5.68
C PRO A 140 -6.91 -17.15 -4.81
N ASN A 141 -6.93 -18.23 -4.02
CA ASN A 141 -5.81 -18.67 -3.19
C ASN A 141 -5.37 -17.66 -2.09
N SER A 142 -6.21 -16.70 -1.74
CA SER A 142 -5.95 -15.74 -0.65
C SER A 142 -6.55 -16.17 0.69
N ALA A 143 -7.32 -17.26 0.72
CA ALA A 143 -7.98 -17.70 1.94
C ALA A 143 -7.03 -18.43 2.90
N SER A 144 -7.19 -18.12 4.18
CA SER A 144 -6.52 -18.79 5.29
C SER A 144 -7.54 -19.18 6.35
N LYS A 145 -7.27 -20.25 7.07
CA LYS A 145 -8.11 -20.75 8.16
C LYS A 145 -7.29 -20.83 9.44
N LEU A 146 -7.91 -20.46 10.54
CA LEU A 146 -7.33 -20.52 11.89
C LEU A 146 -8.38 -21.09 12.85
N THR A 147 -7.97 -21.99 13.76
CA THR A 147 -8.80 -22.40 14.89
C THR A 147 -8.51 -21.46 16.07
N VAL A 148 -9.55 -20.79 16.59
CA VAL A 148 -9.49 -19.95 17.78
C VAL A 148 -9.83 -20.83 18.99
N PRO A 149 -8.92 -20.97 19.98
CA PRO A 149 -9.15 -21.83 21.13
C PRO A 149 -10.36 -21.36 21.94
N LYS A 150 -10.96 -22.27 22.67
CA LYS A 150 -12.06 -21.99 23.59
C LYS A 150 -11.66 -21.02 24.69
N ALA A 151 -12.63 -20.35 25.29
CA ALA A 151 -12.41 -19.35 26.34
C ALA A 151 -11.57 -19.89 27.53
N ALA A 152 -11.77 -21.15 27.92
CA ALA A 152 -11.02 -21.78 29.01
C ALA A 152 -9.51 -21.94 28.72
N ASP A 153 -9.10 -21.99 27.47
CA ASP A 153 -7.71 -22.11 27.02
C ASP A 153 -7.14 -20.75 26.54
N GLY A 154 -7.72 -19.65 27.03
CA GLY A 154 -7.29 -18.28 26.73
C GLY A 154 -8.15 -17.57 25.70
N GLY A 155 -8.89 -18.27 24.85
CA GLY A 155 -9.90 -17.72 23.95
C GLY A 155 -9.40 -16.70 22.90
N GLN A 156 -8.09 -16.62 22.65
CA GLN A 156 -7.51 -15.62 21.77
C GLN A 156 -6.56 -16.22 20.73
N ALA A 157 -6.51 -15.62 19.55
CA ALA A 157 -5.59 -16.00 18.50
C ALA A 157 -5.26 -14.80 17.60
N LEU A 158 -3.98 -14.71 17.20
CA LEU A 158 -3.51 -13.76 16.20
C LEU A 158 -3.39 -14.46 14.85
N ALA A 159 -4.07 -13.94 13.86
CA ALA A 159 -3.90 -14.33 12.46
C ALA A 159 -3.08 -13.29 11.69
N GLN A 160 -2.24 -13.77 10.78
CA GLN A 160 -1.53 -12.89 9.87
C GLN A 160 -1.48 -13.52 8.48
N VAL A 161 -1.76 -12.74 7.46
CA VAL A 161 -1.71 -13.17 6.05
C VAL A 161 -1.11 -12.07 5.18
N THR A 162 -0.27 -12.47 4.25
CA THR A 162 0.32 -11.57 3.24
C THR A 162 0.13 -12.18 1.87
N ILE A 163 -0.33 -11.37 0.92
CA ILE A 163 -0.40 -11.73 -0.50
C ILE A 163 0.24 -10.65 -1.36
N PHE A 164 0.54 -11.00 -2.61
CA PHE A 164 0.89 -10.06 -3.67
C PHE A 164 -0.20 -10.08 -4.73
N GLU A 165 -0.68 -8.89 -5.12
CA GLU A 165 -1.76 -8.78 -6.11
C GLU A 165 -1.48 -7.65 -7.10
N SER A 166 -1.80 -7.89 -8.37
CA SER A 166 -1.74 -6.87 -9.41
C SER A 166 -3.03 -6.05 -9.41
N LEU A 167 -2.90 -4.74 -9.18
CA LEU A 167 -4.02 -3.81 -9.11
C LEU A 167 -3.91 -2.76 -10.21
N ALA A 168 -5.02 -2.50 -10.89
CA ALA A 168 -5.18 -1.35 -11.77
C ALA A 168 -5.53 -0.10 -10.95
N ILE A 169 -5.39 1.07 -11.56
CA ILE A 169 -5.82 2.34 -10.96
C ILE A 169 -7.29 2.26 -10.52
N SER A 170 -7.60 2.78 -9.35
CA SER A 170 -8.94 2.74 -8.73
C SER A 170 -9.45 1.35 -8.34
N ASN A 171 -8.65 0.28 -8.48
CA ASN A 171 -9.03 -0.98 -7.84
C ASN A 171 -9.03 -0.82 -6.32
N TYR A 172 -9.94 -1.52 -5.65
CA TYR A 172 -9.96 -1.61 -4.19
C TYR A 172 -9.84 -3.06 -3.73
N VAL A 173 -9.27 -3.22 -2.54
CA VAL A 173 -9.16 -4.50 -1.83
C VAL A 173 -9.91 -4.41 -0.52
N GLN A 174 -10.54 -5.52 -0.13
CA GLN A 174 -11.24 -5.69 1.14
C GLN A 174 -10.73 -6.96 1.82
N LEU A 175 -10.71 -6.97 3.15
CA LEU A 175 -10.58 -8.18 3.94
C LEU A 175 -11.99 -8.74 4.20
N ILE A 176 -12.18 -10.01 3.89
CA ILE A 176 -13.41 -10.75 4.11
C ILE A 176 -13.15 -11.84 5.14
N TRP A 177 -14.13 -12.11 6.01
CA TRP A 177 -14.01 -13.15 7.03
C TRP A 177 -15.34 -13.85 7.27
N ALA A 178 -15.26 -15.08 7.74
CA ALA A 178 -16.41 -15.90 8.11
C ALA A 178 -16.05 -16.77 9.31
N VAL A 179 -16.97 -16.97 10.22
CA VAL A 179 -16.79 -17.77 11.43
C VAL A 179 -17.66 -19.02 11.40
N GLU A 180 -17.17 -20.10 11.97
CA GLU A 180 -17.95 -21.31 12.20
C GLU A 180 -19.00 -21.10 13.29
N ASN A 181 -18.69 -20.26 14.29
CA ASN A 181 -19.57 -19.92 15.42
C ASN A 181 -19.49 -18.41 15.70
N ILE A 182 -20.64 -17.79 15.98
CA ILE A 182 -20.75 -16.35 16.26
C ILE A 182 -20.08 -15.92 17.57
N ALA A 183 -19.66 -16.84 18.41
CA ALA A 183 -18.84 -16.56 19.60
C ALA A 183 -17.40 -16.13 19.25
N VAL A 184 -16.96 -16.33 17.98
CA VAL A 184 -15.69 -15.81 17.49
C VAL A 184 -15.89 -14.40 16.93
N THR A 185 -15.09 -13.46 17.44
CA THR A 185 -15.12 -12.03 17.07
C THR A 185 -13.73 -11.57 16.66
N MET A 186 -13.63 -10.50 15.89
CA MET A 186 -12.40 -9.69 15.86
C MET A 186 -12.42 -8.81 17.11
N ASP A 187 -11.34 -8.85 17.90
CA ASP A 187 -11.29 -8.29 19.25
C ASP A 187 -10.40 -7.07 19.34
N TYR A 188 -10.95 -5.97 19.81
CA TYR A 188 -10.24 -4.74 20.11
C TYR A 188 -10.04 -4.58 21.60
N SER A 189 -8.85 -4.20 22.02
CA SER A 189 -8.59 -3.87 23.43
C SER A 189 -8.09 -2.45 23.56
N ALA A 190 -8.77 -1.66 24.39
CA ALA A 190 -8.32 -0.31 24.71
C ALA A 190 -7.00 -0.32 25.51
N ALA A 191 -6.24 0.76 25.41
CA ALA A 191 -5.01 0.91 26.19
C ALA A 191 -5.27 0.75 27.71
N SER A 192 -4.41 0.00 28.39
CA SER A 192 -4.52 -0.26 29.82
C SER A 192 -3.15 -0.27 30.50
N GLY A 193 -2.94 0.65 31.42
CA GLY A 193 -1.67 0.80 32.13
C GLY A 193 -0.51 1.10 31.18
N VAL A 194 0.46 0.19 31.10
CA VAL A 194 1.63 0.31 30.21
C VAL A 194 1.41 -0.31 28.82
N ILE A 195 0.28 -0.98 28.61
CA ILE A 195 -0.05 -1.66 27.37
C ILE A 195 -0.80 -0.68 26.47
N PRO A 196 -0.31 -0.41 25.25
CA PRO A 196 -1.06 0.38 24.26
C PRO A 196 -2.32 -0.33 23.83
N GLU A 197 -3.20 0.37 23.13
CA GLU A 197 -4.38 -0.25 22.51
C GLU A 197 -3.99 -1.34 21.49
N ILE A 198 -4.82 -2.34 21.37
CA ILE A 198 -4.65 -3.46 20.44
C ILE A 198 -5.79 -3.41 19.43
N PRO A 199 -5.53 -2.97 18.18
CA PRO A 199 -6.52 -2.97 17.13
C PRO A 199 -7.04 -4.38 16.83
N SER A 200 -8.32 -4.53 16.56
CA SER A 200 -8.90 -5.81 16.13
C SER A 200 -8.39 -6.23 14.73
N LEU A 201 -8.01 -5.25 13.92
CA LEU A 201 -7.43 -5.43 12.59
C LEU A 201 -6.39 -4.34 12.33
N ILE A 202 -5.24 -4.74 11.78
CA ILE A 202 -4.28 -3.85 11.12
C ILE A 202 -4.16 -4.33 9.68
N PHE A 203 -4.50 -3.48 8.73
CA PHE A 203 -4.42 -3.75 7.29
C PHE A 203 -3.36 -2.84 6.66
N ASN A 204 -2.34 -3.44 6.08
CA ASN A 204 -1.26 -2.72 5.42
C ASN A 204 -1.24 -3.03 3.92
N MET A 205 -1.00 -2.02 3.11
CA MET A 205 -0.81 -2.17 1.68
C MET A 205 0.35 -1.28 1.20
N GLN A 206 1.21 -1.86 0.35
CA GLN A 206 2.35 -1.16 -0.21
C GLN A 206 2.58 -1.57 -1.66
N ARG A 207 2.78 -0.58 -2.55
CA ARG A 207 3.20 -0.84 -3.93
C ARG A 207 4.67 -1.26 -3.95
N ILE A 208 4.96 -2.38 -4.62
CA ILE A 208 6.30 -2.96 -4.73
C ILE A 208 6.85 -2.94 -6.17
N ALA A 209 5.97 -2.85 -7.17
CA ALA A 209 6.34 -2.74 -8.59
C ALA A 209 5.28 -1.98 -9.40
#